data_d92e233b5b7a3c3059660be599dc2d51
#
_entry.id   d92e233b5b7a3c3059660be599dc2d51
#
_cell.length_a   1.000
_cell.length_b   1.000
_cell.length_c   1.000
_cell.angle_alpha   90.00
_cell.angle_beta   90.00
_cell.angle_gamma   90.00
#
_symmetry.space_group_name_H-M   'P 1'
#
loop_
_entity.id
_entity.type
_entity.pdbx_description
1 polymer ?
#
loop_
_entity_poly.entity_id
_entity_poly.type
_entity_poly.pdbx_seq_one_letter_code
_entity_poly.pdbx_strand_id
1 'polypeptide(L)'
;MAQELEITVRRARASDADTIAAFVNRALTGQAAVDRLAVIERLGSVGFLLAERGGDLLGMLGWQAENLVVRVTDLLIWPASERVAVGRALLVEMEQAAIELQCEAVLLFSPYPSPPHVVEFWRAFGYESRIVTDLPKVWQEVAREADTGDDGAVLMKQLRARRVVRPL
;
A
#
# COMPACT_ATOMS: atom_id res chain seq x y z
N MET A 1 33.18 -5.43 -11.47
CA MET A 1 32.03 -4.53 -11.14
C MET A 1 30.90 -5.42 -10.60
N ALA A 2 30.46 -5.15 -9.40
CA ALA A 2 29.26 -5.81 -8.90
C ALA A 2 28.07 -5.33 -9.73
N GLN A 3 27.38 -6.23 -10.41
CA GLN A 3 26.06 -5.91 -10.97
C GLN A 3 25.17 -5.54 -9.80
N GLU A 4 24.69 -4.31 -9.81
CA GLU A 4 23.66 -3.91 -8.86
C GLU A 4 22.43 -4.79 -9.12
N LEU A 5 22.11 -5.67 -8.19
CA LEU A 5 20.99 -6.58 -8.35
C LEU A 5 19.70 -5.79 -8.44
N GLU A 6 18.92 -6.05 -9.46
CA GLU A 6 17.65 -5.36 -9.72
C GLU A 6 16.60 -5.73 -8.66
N ILE A 7 15.74 -4.76 -8.34
CA ILE A 7 14.58 -5.00 -7.48
C ILE A 7 13.52 -5.73 -8.31
N THR A 8 13.07 -6.87 -7.81
CA THR A 8 11.97 -7.64 -8.39
C THR A 8 10.75 -7.59 -7.46
N VAL A 9 9.56 -7.48 -8.04
CA VAL A 9 8.29 -7.46 -7.30
C VAL A 9 7.46 -8.66 -7.71
N ARG A 10 6.92 -9.36 -6.73
CA ARG A 10 6.05 -10.53 -6.95
C ARG A 10 4.94 -10.61 -5.90
N ARG A 11 3.91 -11.38 -6.18
CA ARG A 11 2.85 -11.67 -5.20
C ARG A 11 3.37 -12.57 -4.09
N ALA A 12 2.96 -12.27 -2.86
CA ALA A 12 3.21 -13.12 -1.72
C ALA A 12 2.40 -14.41 -1.79
N ARG A 13 2.98 -15.50 -1.29
CA ARG A 13 2.36 -16.81 -1.16
C ARG A 13 2.38 -17.24 0.31
N ALA A 14 1.56 -18.22 0.67
CA ALA A 14 1.56 -18.78 2.03
C ALA A 14 2.94 -19.29 2.47
N SER A 15 3.73 -19.80 1.53
CA SER A 15 5.12 -20.24 1.78
C SER A 15 6.08 -19.10 2.16
N ASP A 16 5.70 -17.85 1.96
CA ASP A 16 6.50 -16.67 2.33
C ASP A 16 6.26 -16.22 3.78
N ALA A 17 5.34 -16.86 4.51
CA ALA A 17 4.89 -16.40 5.82
C ALA A 17 6.01 -16.25 6.84
N ASP A 18 6.95 -17.16 6.91
CA ASP A 18 8.09 -17.07 7.83
C ASP A 18 9.04 -15.94 7.46
N THR A 19 9.33 -15.77 6.18
CA THR A 19 10.16 -14.67 5.67
C THR A 19 9.51 -13.30 5.93
N ILE A 20 8.21 -13.20 5.71
CA ILE A 20 7.44 -11.97 5.99
C ILE A 20 7.45 -11.65 7.48
N ALA A 21 7.18 -12.63 8.34
CA ALA A 21 7.20 -12.45 9.79
C ALA A 21 8.56 -11.96 10.28
N ALA A 22 9.64 -12.58 9.82
CA ALA A 22 11.01 -12.16 10.15
C ALA A 22 11.31 -10.73 9.68
N PHE A 23 10.88 -10.37 8.48
CA PHE A 23 11.03 -9.02 7.92
C PHE A 23 10.28 -7.98 8.74
N VAL A 24 9.00 -8.22 9.05
CA VAL A 24 8.16 -7.32 9.85
C VAL A 24 8.78 -7.10 11.23
N ASN A 25 9.20 -8.16 11.89
CA ASN A 25 9.79 -8.09 13.23
C ASN A 25 11.13 -7.33 13.24
N ARG A 26 11.92 -7.45 12.19
CA ARG A 26 13.16 -6.70 12.03
C ARG A 26 12.91 -5.21 11.74
N ALA A 27 11.93 -4.90 10.91
CA ALA A 27 11.60 -3.54 10.54
C ALA A 27 10.85 -2.77 11.63
N LEU A 28 10.03 -3.45 12.42
CA LEU A 28 9.18 -2.88 13.46
C LEU A 28 9.64 -3.29 14.86
N THR A 29 10.92 -3.11 15.16
CA THR A 29 11.48 -3.35 16.50
C THR A 29 10.76 -2.50 17.54
N GLY A 30 10.45 -3.07 18.69
CA GLY A 30 9.71 -2.40 19.78
C GLY A 30 8.20 -2.55 19.73
N GLN A 31 7.65 -3.16 18.70
CA GLN A 31 6.25 -3.57 18.63
C GLN A 31 6.10 -5.06 18.99
N ALA A 32 4.85 -5.50 19.21
CA ALA A 32 4.56 -6.90 19.44
C ALA A 32 5.02 -7.74 18.25
N ALA A 33 5.70 -8.86 18.53
CA ALA A 33 6.20 -9.75 17.48
C ALA A 33 5.05 -10.36 16.68
N VAL A 34 5.22 -10.42 15.38
CA VAL A 34 4.29 -11.06 14.44
C VAL A 34 4.78 -12.49 14.21
N ASP A 35 3.87 -13.45 14.30
CA ASP A 35 4.16 -14.86 14.01
C ASP A 35 3.66 -15.28 12.61
N ARG A 36 4.03 -16.50 12.23
CA ARG A 36 3.62 -17.10 10.95
C ARG A 36 2.10 -17.12 10.78
N LEU A 37 1.36 -17.46 11.83
CA LEU A 37 -0.10 -17.58 11.75
C LEU A 37 -0.76 -16.24 11.46
N ALA A 38 -0.32 -15.17 12.12
CA ALA A 38 -0.81 -13.83 11.88
C ALA A 38 -0.58 -13.37 10.44
N VAL A 39 0.59 -13.72 9.87
CA VAL A 39 0.88 -13.43 8.44
C VAL A 39 -0.06 -14.21 7.53
N ILE A 40 -0.26 -15.50 7.76
CA ILE A 40 -1.14 -16.34 6.94
C ILE A 40 -2.58 -15.82 6.96
N GLU A 41 -3.09 -15.42 8.12
CA GLU A 41 -4.41 -14.82 8.27
C GLU A 41 -4.52 -13.52 7.45
N ARG A 42 -3.49 -12.69 7.52
CA ARG A 42 -3.45 -11.43 6.76
C ARG A 42 -3.39 -11.67 5.25
N LEU A 43 -2.61 -12.63 4.78
CA LEU A 43 -2.53 -13.03 3.37
C LEU A 43 -3.87 -13.55 2.83
N GLY A 44 -4.71 -14.12 3.67
CA GLY A 44 -6.05 -14.57 3.31
C GLY A 44 -7.06 -13.45 3.10
N SER A 45 -6.81 -12.25 3.65
CA SER A 45 -7.74 -11.11 3.60
C SER A 45 -7.30 -9.98 2.67
N VAL A 46 -6.02 -9.88 2.37
CA VAL A 46 -5.41 -8.78 1.61
C VAL A 46 -4.42 -9.34 0.59
N GLY A 47 -4.38 -8.75 -0.60
CA GLY A 47 -3.33 -9.04 -1.58
C GLY A 47 -2.01 -8.39 -1.13
N PHE A 48 -0.90 -9.13 -1.22
CA PHE A 48 0.42 -8.60 -0.90
C PHE A 48 1.38 -8.73 -2.07
N LEU A 49 2.15 -7.65 -2.27
CA LEU A 49 3.32 -7.62 -3.14
C LEU A 49 4.58 -7.60 -2.28
N LEU A 50 5.59 -8.33 -2.69
CA LEU A 50 6.90 -8.38 -2.07
C LEU A 50 7.95 -7.83 -3.03
N ALA A 51 8.82 -6.95 -2.53
CA ALA A 51 9.97 -6.43 -3.27
C ALA A 51 11.26 -7.04 -2.74
N GLU A 52 12.03 -7.63 -3.61
CA GLU A 52 13.24 -8.38 -3.29
C GLU A 52 14.43 -7.90 -4.12
N ARG A 53 15.62 -8.00 -3.55
CA ARG A 53 16.90 -7.81 -4.26
C ARG A 53 17.84 -8.93 -3.85
N GLY A 54 18.26 -9.75 -4.83
CA GLY A 54 19.17 -10.87 -4.55
C GLY A 54 18.64 -11.90 -3.54
N GLY A 55 17.32 -12.08 -3.47
CA GLY A 55 16.67 -13.00 -2.53
C GLY A 55 16.33 -12.35 -1.16
N ASP A 56 16.80 -11.14 -0.90
CA ASP A 56 16.49 -10.42 0.33
C ASP A 56 15.20 -9.62 0.20
N LEU A 57 14.27 -9.78 1.14
CA LEU A 57 13.03 -9.02 1.20
C LEU A 57 13.33 -7.61 1.72
N LEU A 58 12.98 -6.60 0.93
CA LEU A 58 13.21 -5.17 1.23
C LEU A 58 11.93 -4.39 1.45
N GLY A 59 10.80 -4.90 0.99
CA GLY A 59 9.54 -4.20 1.14
C GLY A 59 8.32 -5.07 0.87
N MET A 60 7.20 -4.64 1.42
CA MET A 60 5.91 -5.27 1.17
C MET A 60 4.82 -4.21 1.09
N LEU A 61 3.82 -4.47 0.25
CA LEU A 61 2.66 -3.62 0.07
C LEU A 61 1.40 -4.48 0.08
N GLY A 62 0.46 -4.14 0.97
CA GLY A 62 -0.86 -4.76 1.01
C GLY A 62 -1.90 -3.88 0.32
N TRP A 63 -2.83 -4.48 -0.40
CA TRP A 63 -3.87 -3.75 -1.10
C TRP A 63 -5.14 -4.56 -1.28
N GLN A 64 -6.26 -3.86 -1.39
CA GLN A 64 -7.58 -4.41 -1.68
C GLN A 64 -8.24 -3.60 -2.79
N ALA A 65 -8.93 -4.26 -3.71
CA ALA A 65 -9.71 -3.61 -4.76
C ALA A 65 -11.20 -3.75 -4.47
N GLU A 66 -11.92 -2.63 -4.43
CA GLU A 66 -13.35 -2.57 -4.18
C GLU A 66 -13.96 -1.32 -4.83
N ASN A 67 -15.15 -1.46 -5.42
CA ASN A 67 -15.85 -0.33 -6.03
C ASN A 67 -15.02 0.50 -7.02
N LEU A 68 -14.22 -0.17 -7.86
CA LEU A 68 -13.33 0.43 -8.86
C LEU A 68 -12.21 1.29 -8.25
N VAL A 69 -11.87 1.06 -7.01
CA VAL A 69 -10.77 1.74 -6.34
C VAL A 69 -9.88 0.72 -5.63
N VAL A 70 -8.59 1.00 -5.58
CA VAL A 70 -7.63 0.27 -4.75
C VAL A 70 -7.41 1.03 -3.45
N ARG A 71 -7.52 0.32 -2.34
CA ARG A 71 -7.09 0.80 -1.03
C ARG A 71 -5.76 0.16 -0.68
N VAL A 72 -4.74 0.98 -0.42
CA VAL A 72 -3.49 0.50 0.17
C VAL A 72 -3.70 0.25 1.66
N THR A 73 -3.44 -0.95 2.12
CA THR A 73 -3.67 -1.36 3.50
C THR A 73 -2.38 -1.42 4.31
N ASP A 74 -1.27 -1.71 3.66
CA ASP A 74 0.03 -1.89 4.31
C ASP A 74 1.13 -1.40 3.37
N LEU A 75 2.13 -0.74 3.92
CA LEU A 75 3.38 -0.45 3.23
C LEU A 75 4.51 -0.47 4.25
N LEU A 76 5.45 -1.36 4.06
CA LEU A 76 6.62 -1.49 4.91
C LEU A 76 7.85 -1.66 4.05
N ILE A 77 8.85 -0.79 4.26
CA ILE A 77 10.12 -0.81 3.53
C ILE A 77 11.24 -0.70 4.57
N TRP A 78 12.19 -1.60 4.48
CA TRP A 78 13.34 -1.60 5.37
C TRP A 78 14.59 -2.14 4.66
N PRO A 79 15.75 -1.52 4.84
CA PRO A 79 16.02 -0.32 5.62
C PRO A 79 15.45 0.96 4.98
N ALA A 80 15.38 2.04 5.76
CA ALA A 80 14.80 3.31 5.33
C ALA A 80 15.47 3.92 4.08
N SER A 81 16.76 3.63 3.86
CA SER A 81 17.50 4.05 2.66
C SER A 81 16.93 3.49 1.34
N GLU A 82 16.17 2.40 1.40
CA GLU A 82 15.54 1.77 0.24
C GLU A 82 14.16 2.35 -0.09
N ARG A 83 13.68 3.30 0.68
CA ARG A 83 12.30 3.81 0.62
C ARG A 83 11.87 4.27 -0.77
N VAL A 84 12.73 5.02 -1.47
CA VAL A 84 12.40 5.55 -2.79
C VAL A 84 12.42 4.46 -3.85
N ALA A 85 13.48 3.68 -3.93
CA ALA A 85 13.64 2.66 -4.98
C ALA A 85 12.62 1.52 -4.81
N VAL A 86 12.48 0.99 -3.61
CA VAL A 86 11.56 -0.11 -3.30
C VAL A 86 10.11 0.38 -3.34
N GLY A 87 9.84 1.56 -2.81
CA GLY A 87 8.52 2.18 -2.86
C GLY A 87 8.03 2.37 -4.28
N ARG A 88 8.88 2.88 -5.17
CA ARG A 88 8.56 3.03 -6.60
C ARG A 88 8.24 1.69 -7.24
N ALA A 89 9.07 0.67 -7.02
CA ALA A 89 8.87 -0.65 -7.59
C ALA A 89 7.53 -1.27 -7.15
N LEU A 90 7.21 -1.19 -5.86
CA LEU A 90 5.94 -1.68 -5.32
C LEU A 90 4.73 -0.92 -5.86
N LEU A 91 4.79 0.40 -5.90
CA LEU A 91 3.68 1.24 -6.37
C LEU A 91 3.43 1.07 -7.86
N VAL A 92 4.47 0.99 -8.68
CA VAL A 92 4.33 0.74 -10.13
C VAL A 92 3.61 -0.58 -10.38
N GLU A 93 4.00 -1.64 -9.69
CA GLU A 93 3.37 -2.96 -9.85
C GLU A 93 1.93 -2.98 -9.35
N MET A 94 1.66 -2.36 -8.21
CA MET A 94 0.29 -2.25 -7.68
C MET A 94 -0.61 -1.42 -8.61
N GLU A 95 -0.13 -0.29 -9.08
CA GLU A 95 -0.89 0.58 -9.99
C GLU A 95 -1.16 -0.11 -11.33
N GLN A 96 -0.21 -0.88 -11.84
CA GLN A 96 -0.42 -1.69 -13.05
C GLN A 96 -1.50 -2.74 -12.84
N ALA A 97 -1.47 -3.45 -11.73
CA ALA A 97 -2.53 -4.42 -11.38
C ALA A 97 -3.89 -3.73 -11.21
N ALA A 98 -3.93 -2.54 -10.61
CA ALA A 98 -5.14 -1.75 -10.46
C ALA A 98 -5.73 -1.34 -11.81
N ILE A 99 -4.90 -0.93 -12.76
CA ILE A 99 -5.31 -0.58 -14.12
C ILE A 99 -5.90 -1.80 -14.84
N GLU A 100 -5.27 -2.96 -14.72
CA GLU A 100 -5.78 -4.22 -15.29
C GLU A 100 -7.14 -4.62 -14.71
N LEU A 101 -7.37 -4.35 -13.43
CA LEU A 101 -8.66 -4.55 -12.76
C LEU A 101 -9.68 -3.44 -13.07
N GLN A 102 -9.32 -2.48 -13.93
CA GLN A 102 -10.14 -1.33 -14.30
C GLN A 102 -10.46 -0.38 -13.15
N CYS A 103 -9.63 -0.34 -12.13
CA CYS A 103 -9.75 0.62 -11.04
C CYS A 103 -9.49 2.06 -11.54
N GLU A 104 -10.21 3.00 -10.96
CA GLU A 104 -10.14 4.42 -11.35
C GLU A 104 -9.12 5.20 -10.54
N ALA A 105 -8.88 4.78 -9.31
CA ALA A 105 -7.99 5.47 -8.38
C ALA A 105 -7.37 4.53 -7.36
N VAL A 106 -6.32 5.01 -6.72
CA VAL A 106 -5.72 4.41 -5.53
C VAL A 106 -5.94 5.35 -4.34
N LEU A 107 -6.38 4.80 -3.22
CA LEU A 107 -6.61 5.51 -1.98
C LEU A 107 -5.70 4.97 -0.88
N LEU A 108 -5.14 5.88 -0.10
CA LEU A 108 -4.46 5.58 1.15
C LEU A 108 -5.07 6.42 2.27
N PHE A 109 -5.65 5.76 3.26
CA PHE A 109 -6.16 6.40 4.45
C PHE A 109 -5.06 6.47 5.51
N SER A 110 -4.72 7.67 5.92
CA SER A 110 -3.69 7.93 6.92
C SER A 110 -4.32 8.52 8.18
N PRO A 111 -3.78 8.24 9.39
CA PRO A 111 -4.22 8.93 10.58
C PRO A 111 -4.12 10.45 10.43
N TYR A 112 -5.08 11.17 10.96
CA TYR A 112 -5.04 12.64 10.95
C TYR A 112 -4.51 13.17 12.30
N PRO A 113 -3.63 14.18 12.27
CA PRO A 113 -2.92 14.71 11.10
C PRO A 113 -1.83 13.74 10.61
N SER A 114 -1.71 13.63 9.29
CA SER A 114 -0.66 12.81 8.69
C SER A 114 0.72 13.43 8.91
N PRO A 115 1.74 12.66 9.30
CA PRO A 115 3.09 13.18 9.41
C PRO A 115 3.57 13.76 8.07
N PRO A 116 4.24 14.94 8.05
CA PRO A 116 4.68 15.57 6.81
C PRO A 116 5.55 14.67 5.91
N HIS A 117 6.42 13.86 6.48
CA HIS A 117 7.29 12.96 5.72
C HIS A 117 6.50 11.84 5.00
N VAL A 118 5.36 11.41 5.54
CA VAL A 118 4.47 10.45 4.89
C VAL A 118 3.80 11.09 3.69
N VAL A 119 3.26 12.30 3.86
CA VAL A 119 2.61 13.04 2.78
C VAL A 119 3.60 13.33 1.64
N GLU A 120 4.81 13.74 1.96
CA GLU A 120 5.86 14.03 0.97
C GLU A 120 6.26 12.77 0.19
N PHE A 121 6.40 11.63 0.87
CA PHE A 121 6.69 10.35 0.23
C PHE A 121 5.65 10.03 -0.84
N TRP A 122 4.37 10.04 -0.48
CA TRP A 122 3.28 9.71 -1.40
C TRP A 122 3.12 10.73 -2.50
N ARG A 123 3.28 12.03 -2.18
CA ARG A 123 3.24 13.10 -3.17
C ARG A 123 4.29 12.93 -4.26
N ALA A 124 5.49 12.47 -3.91
CA ALA A 124 6.55 12.19 -4.87
C ALA A 124 6.16 11.14 -5.93
N PHE A 125 5.19 10.27 -5.62
CA PHE A 125 4.65 9.26 -6.54
C PHE A 125 3.33 9.68 -7.21
N GLY A 126 2.92 10.94 -7.07
CA GLY A 126 1.72 11.48 -7.72
C GLY A 126 0.44 11.41 -6.91
N TYR A 127 0.53 11.10 -5.63
CA TYR A 127 -0.62 11.10 -4.71
C TYR A 127 -0.87 12.50 -4.17
N GLU A 128 -2.15 12.88 -4.07
CA GLU A 128 -2.56 14.18 -3.55
C GLU A 128 -3.52 14.01 -2.38
N SER A 129 -3.45 14.94 -1.42
CA SER A 129 -4.36 14.95 -0.28
C SER A 129 -5.76 15.36 -0.71
N ARG A 130 -6.76 14.65 -0.20
CA ARG A 130 -8.19 14.93 -0.39
C ARG A 130 -8.91 14.80 0.94
N ILE A 131 -10.10 15.42 1.03
CA ILE A 131 -11.01 15.24 2.14
C ILE A 131 -11.97 14.11 1.77
N VAL A 132 -12.28 13.22 2.72
CA VAL A 132 -13.16 12.06 2.47
C VAL A 132 -14.51 12.47 1.88
N THR A 133 -15.10 13.55 2.37
CA THR A 133 -16.40 14.05 1.88
C THR A 133 -16.39 14.52 0.42
N ASP A 134 -15.22 14.79 -0.17
CA ASP A 134 -15.08 15.15 -1.59
C ASP A 134 -15.03 13.92 -2.52
N LEU A 135 -14.95 12.72 -1.95
CA LEU A 135 -14.95 11.47 -2.70
C LEU A 135 -16.36 11.06 -3.14
N PRO A 136 -16.48 10.26 -4.20
CA PRO A 136 -17.75 9.58 -4.50
C PRO A 136 -18.26 8.81 -3.29
N LYS A 137 -19.60 8.72 -3.12
CA LYS A 137 -20.23 8.07 -1.95
C LYS A 137 -19.73 6.65 -1.72
N VAL A 138 -19.62 5.87 -2.79
CA VAL A 138 -19.13 4.47 -2.69
C VAL A 138 -17.69 4.39 -2.16
N TRP A 139 -16.86 5.40 -2.42
CA TRP A 139 -15.50 5.46 -1.89
C TRP A 139 -15.46 5.99 -0.46
N GLN A 140 -16.44 6.80 -0.06
CA GLN A 140 -16.61 7.18 1.35
C GLN A 140 -16.94 5.98 2.24
N GLU A 141 -17.62 4.97 1.70
CA GLU A 141 -17.85 3.71 2.41
C GLU A 141 -16.54 2.95 2.67
N VAL A 142 -15.63 2.95 1.70
CA VAL A 142 -14.28 2.41 1.88
C VAL A 142 -13.53 3.13 3.01
N ALA A 143 -13.69 4.45 3.12
CA ALA A 143 -13.12 5.25 4.21
C ALA A 143 -13.70 4.86 5.58
N ARG A 144 -15.01 4.59 5.66
CA ARG A 144 -15.64 4.14 6.91
C ARG A 144 -15.10 2.77 7.36
N GLU A 145 -14.92 1.86 6.43
CA GLU A 145 -14.31 0.54 6.72
C GLU A 145 -12.86 0.67 7.21
N ALA A 146 -12.14 1.69 6.75
CA ALA A 146 -10.80 2.00 7.21
C ALA A 146 -10.76 2.72 8.57
N ASP A 147 -11.93 2.99 9.16
CA ASP A 147 -12.08 3.71 10.45
C ASP A 147 -11.41 5.10 10.47
N THR A 148 -11.48 5.79 9.34
CA THR A 148 -10.79 7.08 9.16
C THR A 148 -11.61 8.28 9.64
N GLY A 149 -12.93 8.13 9.82
CA GLY A 149 -13.84 9.22 10.15
C GLY A 149 -14.05 10.23 9.01
N ASP A 150 -15.06 11.09 9.14
CA ASP A 150 -15.41 12.06 8.10
C ASP A 150 -14.36 13.17 7.92
N ASP A 151 -13.59 13.45 8.98
CA ASP A 151 -12.49 14.43 8.98
C ASP A 151 -11.16 13.83 8.57
N GLY A 152 -11.13 12.55 8.22
CA GLY A 152 -9.93 11.83 7.85
C GLY A 152 -9.30 12.35 6.55
N ALA A 153 -7.97 12.40 6.52
CA ALA A 153 -7.23 12.68 5.31
C ALA A 153 -7.09 11.42 4.46
N VAL A 154 -7.27 11.58 3.15
CA VAL A 154 -6.99 10.54 2.18
C VAL A 154 -5.97 11.05 1.17
N LEU A 155 -5.00 10.22 0.86
CA LEU A 155 -4.08 10.42 -0.25
C LEU A 155 -4.60 9.65 -1.46
N MET A 156 -4.73 10.29 -2.59
CA MET A 156 -5.36 9.73 -3.79
C MET A 156 -4.51 9.96 -5.02
N LYS A 157 -4.44 8.94 -5.87
CA LYS A 157 -3.94 9.05 -7.24
C LYS A 157 -4.99 8.55 -8.21
N GLN A 158 -5.38 9.39 -9.15
CA GLN A 158 -6.29 9.01 -10.23
C GLN A 158 -5.52 8.27 -11.32
N LEU A 159 -6.00 7.07 -11.68
CA LEU A 159 -5.36 6.21 -12.69
C LEU A 159 -5.98 6.39 -14.07
N ARG A 160 -7.27 6.74 -14.14
CA ARG A 160 -8.01 6.95 -15.38
C ARG A 160 -9.24 7.82 -15.16
N ALA A 161 -9.95 8.18 -16.23
CA ALA A 161 -11.18 8.94 -16.16
C ALA A 161 -12.21 8.28 -15.23
N ARG A 162 -12.82 9.10 -14.38
CA ARG A 162 -13.75 8.63 -13.34
C ARG A 162 -15.09 8.22 -13.94
N ARG A 163 -15.51 6.98 -13.67
CA ARG A 163 -16.86 6.46 -14.00
C ARG A 163 -17.80 6.52 -12.79
N VAL A 164 -17.25 6.50 -11.59
CA VAL A 164 -18.02 6.61 -10.35
C VAL A 164 -18.49 8.05 -10.16
N VAL A 165 -19.78 8.23 -9.87
CA VAL A 165 -20.40 9.55 -9.72
C VAL A 165 -20.00 10.19 -8.39
N ARG A 166 -19.68 11.48 -8.43
CA ARG A 166 -19.44 12.26 -7.20
C ARG A 166 -20.75 12.44 -6.42
N PRO A 167 -20.72 12.52 -5.09
CA PRO A 167 -21.90 12.94 -4.35
C PRO A 167 -22.28 14.38 -4.75
N LEU A 168 -23.57 14.62 -4.80
CA LEU A 168 -24.13 15.96 -5.02
C LEU A 168 -23.97 16.82 -3.76
#